data_de09fafa939fa0c91bd9021d42189571
#
_entry.id   de09fafa939fa0c91bd9021d42189571
#
_cell.length_a   1.000
_cell.length_b   1.000
_cell.length_c   1.000
_cell.angle_alpha   90.00
_cell.angle_beta   90.00
_cell.angle_gamma   90.00
#
_symmetry.space_group_name_H-M   'P 1'
#
loop_
_entity.id
_entity.type
_entity.pdbx_description
1 polymer ?
#
loop_
_entity_poly.entity_id
_entity_poly.type
_entity_poly.pdbx_seq_one_letter_code
_entity_poly.pdbx_strand_id
1 'polypeptide(L)'
;MGYRLRYFFKYVLWLDFFKASILAFKYFFKKKATINYPYEKGRISPRFRGEHALRRYANGEERCIACKLCEAICPAQAIVIDAEVREDGSRKTTRYDIDMTKCIYCGFCQEACPVDAIVEGPNFEFATETREELFYTKEKLLENGDKWENAISENIKLDAPYK
;
A
#
# COMPACT_ATOMS: atom_id res chain seq x y z
N MET A 1 37.87 17.42 40.04
CA MET A 1 37.89 16.17 40.83
C MET A 1 36.50 15.57 41.07
N GLY A 2 35.43 16.36 41.28
CA GLY A 2 34.06 15.88 41.52
C GLY A 2 33.36 15.15 40.38
N TYR A 3 33.66 15.45 39.09
CA TYR A 3 33.01 14.86 37.96
C TYR A 3 33.35 13.37 37.76
N ARG A 4 34.64 13.02 37.87
CA ARG A 4 35.12 11.63 37.80
C ARG A 4 34.55 10.77 38.90
N LEU A 5 34.43 11.29 40.11
CA LEU A 5 33.88 10.60 41.27
C LEU A 5 32.38 10.31 41.10
N ARG A 6 31.61 11.26 40.54
CA ARG A 6 30.20 11.09 40.20
C ARG A 6 29.97 10.00 39.13
N TYR A 7 30.81 9.95 38.10
CA TYR A 7 30.76 8.92 37.07
C TYR A 7 31.10 7.54 37.67
N PHE A 8 32.14 7.45 38.49
CA PHE A 8 32.52 6.22 39.16
C PHE A 8 31.36 5.64 39.99
N PHE A 9 30.76 6.42 40.86
CA PHE A 9 29.61 5.99 41.66
C PHE A 9 28.38 5.63 40.79
N LYS A 10 28.17 6.35 39.71
CA LYS A 10 27.05 6.07 38.78
C LYS A 10 27.21 4.69 38.13
N TYR A 11 28.42 4.35 37.69
CA TYR A 11 28.71 3.04 37.08
C TYR A 11 28.77 1.92 38.10
N VAL A 12 29.45 2.09 39.24
CA VAL A 12 29.60 1.06 40.24
C VAL A 12 28.27 0.71 40.92
N LEU A 13 27.41 1.70 41.19
CA LEU A 13 26.11 1.47 41.81
C LEU A 13 24.98 1.16 40.81
N TRP A 14 25.28 1.02 39.54
CA TRP A 14 24.30 0.68 38.50
C TRP A 14 23.05 1.58 38.56
N LEU A 15 23.20 2.84 38.93
CA LEU A 15 22.07 3.78 39.15
C LEU A 15 21.21 3.93 37.92
N ASP A 16 21.79 3.87 36.72
CA ASP A 16 21.05 3.95 35.48
C ASP A 16 20.21 2.69 35.25
N PHE A 17 20.68 1.52 35.67
CA PHE A 17 19.89 0.29 35.62
C PHE A 17 18.67 0.36 36.55
N PHE A 18 18.81 0.86 37.77
CA PHE A 18 17.69 1.04 38.68
C PHE A 18 16.69 2.06 38.15
N LYS A 19 17.16 3.19 37.57
CA LYS A 19 16.28 4.16 36.91
C LYS A 19 15.53 3.57 35.73
N ALA A 20 16.22 2.80 34.87
CA ALA A 20 15.60 2.11 33.74
C ALA A 20 14.55 1.09 34.22
N SER A 21 14.84 0.34 35.28
CA SER A 21 13.92 -0.63 35.86
C SER A 21 12.68 0.04 36.45
N ILE A 22 12.83 1.16 37.16
CA ILE A 22 11.71 1.95 37.69
C ILE A 22 10.85 2.49 36.51
N LEU A 23 11.50 2.97 35.44
CA LEU A 23 10.79 3.45 34.24
C LEU A 23 10.01 2.33 33.58
N ALA A 24 10.61 1.16 33.37
CA ALA A 24 9.96 -0.01 32.80
C ALA A 24 8.75 -0.44 33.65
N PHE A 25 8.93 -0.49 34.96
CA PHE A 25 7.85 -0.82 35.90
C PHE A 25 6.69 0.18 35.86
N LYS A 26 7.00 1.48 35.77
CA LYS A 26 5.97 2.53 35.58
C LYS A 26 5.19 2.34 34.28
N TYR A 27 5.84 1.96 33.17
CA TYR A 27 5.17 1.75 31.89
C TYR A 27 4.39 0.42 31.85
N PHE A 28 4.79 -0.58 32.63
CA PHE A 28 4.06 -1.83 32.75
C PHE A 28 2.59 -1.63 33.20
N PHE A 29 2.33 -0.69 34.09
CA PHE A 29 1.00 -0.37 34.59
C PHE A 29 0.25 0.70 33.77
N LYS A 30 0.89 1.30 32.75
CA LYS A 30 0.20 2.25 31.88
C LYS A 30 -0.74 1.55 30.91
N LYS A 31 -1.80 2.28 30.46
CA LYS A 31 -2.64 1.82 29.36
C LYS A 31 -1.78 1.56 28.13
N LYS A 32 -1.94 0.40 27.53
CA LYS A 32 -1.23 0.00 26.31
C LYS A 32 -1.63 0.90 25.15
N ALA A 33 -0.66 1.36 24.37
CA ALA A 33 -0.89 2.12 23.15
C ALA A 33 -0.95 1.21 21.90
N THR A 34 -0.47 -0.02 22.02
CA THR A 34 -0.47 -1.00 20.92
C THR A 34 -1.85 -1.57 20.69
N ILE A 35 -2.20 -1.80 19.43
CA ILE A 35 -3.40 -2.51 19.02
C ILE A 35 -3.10 -4.01 18.86
N ASN A 36 -4.13 -4.84 19.09
CA ASN A 36 -3.99 -6.29 19.00
C ASN A 36 -4.26 -6.78 17.57
N TYR A 37 -3.33 -6.50 16.65
CA TYR A 37 -3.40 -7.02 15.28
C TYR A 37 -3.27 -8.56 15.28
N PRO A 38 -4.02 -9.33 14.47
CA PRO A 38 -4.96 -8.90 13.41
C PRO A 38 -6.40 -8.66 13.89
N TYR A 39 -6.71 -8.86 15.18
CA TYR A 39 -8.07 -8.73 15.71
C TYR A 39 -8.55 -7.28 15.75
N GLU A 40 -7.61 -6.36 15.98
CA GLU A 40 -7.85 -4.92 15.93
C GLU A 40 -6.96 -4.33 14.83
N LYS A 41 -7.57 -3.55 13.92
CA LYS A 41 -6.86 -2.89 12.82
C LYS A 41 -6.90 -1.37 13.01
N GLY A 42 -5.78 -0.70 12.77
CA GLY A 42 -5.70 0.75 12.73
C GLY A 42 -6.46 1.35 11.54
N ARG A 43 -6.83 2.60 11.63
CA ARG A 43 -7.42 3.33 10.50
C ARG A 43 -6.37 3.54 9.41
N ILE A 44 -6.74 3.23 8.17
CA ILE A 44 -5.91 3.45 7.00
C ILE A 44 -6.28 4.80 6.39
N SER A 45 -5.27 5.54 5.92
CA SER A 45 -5.49 6.81 5.21
C SER A 45 -6.20 6.57 3.87
N PRO A 46 -7.08 7.47 3.39
CA PRO A 46 -7.63 7.41 2.03
C PRO A 46 -6.56 7.41 0.92
N ARG A 47 -5.36 7.93 1.22
CA ARG A 47 -4.20 7.95 0.32
C ARG A 47 -3.24 6.80 0.51
N PHE A 48 -3.66 5.76 1.21
CA PHE A 48 -2.83 4.58 1.40
C PHE A 48 -2.61 3.86 0.08
N ARG A 49 -1.38 3.47 -0.17
CA ARG A 49 -0.94 2.78 -1.38
C ARG A 49 -0.75 1.30 -1.09
N GLY A 50 -1.82 0.53 -1.23
CA GLY A 50 -1.81 -0.91 -1.01
C GLY A 50 -1.89 -1.70 -2.31
N GLU A 51 -2.59 -2.82 -2.27
CA GLU A 51 -2.71 -3.76 -3.37
C GLU A 51 -3.35 -3.12 -4.62
N HIS A 52 -2.76 -3.37 -5.78
CA HIS A 52 -3.25 -2.84 -7.05
C HIS A 52 -4.58 -3.44 -7.46
N ALA A 53 -5.42 -2.62 -8.08
CA ALA A 53 -6.73 -3.01 -8.58
C ALA A 53 -7.04 -2.31 -9.90
N LEU A 54 -7.68 -3.02 -10.84
CA LEU A 54 -8.27 -2.47 -12.06
C LEU A 54 -9.77 -2.29 -11.86
N ARG A 55 -10.27 -1.08 -12.08
CA ARG A 55 -11.67 -0.73 -11.85
C ARG A 55 -12.52 -0.93 -13.10
N ARG A 56 -13.82 -1.17 -12.86
CA ARG A 56 -14.86 -1.21 -13.88
C ARG A 56 -15.80 -0.01 -13.77
N TYR A 57 -16.53 0.27 -14.84
CA TYR A 57 -17.69 1.14 -14.80
C TYR A 57 -18.89 0.41 -14.18
N ALA A 58 -19.94 1.16 -13.81
CA ALA A 58 -21.16 0.58 -13.24
C ALA A 58 -21.89 -0.40 -14.19
N ASN A 59 -21.65 -0.29 -15.51
CA ASN A 59 -22.17 -1.21 -16.52
C ASN A 59 -21.35 -2.52 -16.62
N GLY A 60 -20.29 -2.69 -15.80
CA GLY A 60 -19.39 -3.85 -15.80
C GLY A 60 -18.24 -3.77 -16.81
N GLU A 61 -18.18 -2.74 -17.66
CA GLU A 61 -17.10 -2.56 -18.62
C GLU A 61 -15.80 -2.12 -17.92
N GLU A 62 -14.66 -2.57 -18.45
CA GLU A 62 -13.35 -2.18 -17.96
C GLU A 62 -13.10 -0.69 -18.21
N ARG A 63 -12.62 0.05 -17.22
CA ARG A 63 -12.26 1.46 -17.40
C ARG A 63 -11.00 1.65 -18.23
N CYS A 64 -10.11 0.65 -18.27
CA CYS A 64 -8.82 0.75 -18.94
C CYS A 64 -9.00 0.91 -20.46
N ILE A 65 -8.45 2.00 -20.99
CA ILE A 65 -8.44 2.34 -22.42
C ILE A 65 -7.13 1.98 -23.13
N ALA A 66 -6.26 1.20 -22.49
CA ALA A 66 -4.99 0.74 -23.03
C ALA A 66 -4.06 1.89 -23.53
N CYS A 67 -4.05 3.03 -22.83
CA CYS A 67 -3.20 4.17 -23.21
C CYS A 67 -1.72 3.98 -22.90
N LYS A 68 -1.37 2.96 -22.09
CA LYS A 68 0.01 2.61 -21.66
C LYS A 68 0.77 3.67 -20.86
N LEU A 69 0.11 4.74 -20.39
CA LEU A 69 0.76 5.78 -19.59
C LEU A 69 1.32 5.23 -18.26
N CYS A 70 0.58 4.34 -17.60
CA CYS A 70 1.02 3.70 -16.35
C CYS A 70 2.24 2.80 -16.54
N GLU A 71 2.36 2.10 -17.69
CA GLU A 71 3.55 1.33 -18.07
C GLU A 71 4.75 2.27 -18.28
N ALA A 72 4.55 3.36 -19.05
CA ALA A 72 5.62 4.31 -19.38
C ALA A 72 6.16 5.08 -18.17
N ILE A 73 5.29 5.43 -17.19
CA ILE A 73 5.68 6.20 -16.01
C ILE A 73 6.29 5.33 -14.89
N CYS A 74 6.13 4.00 -14.97
CA CYS A 74 6.54 3.10 -13.90
C CYS A 74 8.07 3.10 -13.71
N PRO A 75 8.60 3.61 -12.58
CA PRO A 75 10.05 3.70 -12.37
C PRO A 75 10.70 2.32 -12.18
N ALA A 76 9.93 1.34 -11.71
CA ALA A 76 10.38 -0.04 -11.51
C ALA A 76 10.16 -0.94 -12.73
N GLN A 77 9.52 -0.43 -13.81
CA GLN A 77 9.14 -1.21 -14.99
C GLN A 77 8.41 -2.52 -14.61
N ALA A 78 7.53 -2.41 -13.64
CA ALA A 78 6.78 -3.53 -13.08
C ALA A 78 5.51 -3.86 -13.88
N ILE A 79 5.06 -2.97 -14.76
CA ILE A 79 3.80 -3.08 -15.51
C ILE A 79 4.09 -3.42 -16.96
N VAL A 80 3.35 -4.39 -17.49
CA VAL A 80 3.41 -4.79 -18.92
C VAL A 80 1.99 -4.81 -19.47
N ILE A 81 1.77 -4.11 -20.59
CA ILE A 81 0.44 -3.96 -21.21
C ILE A 81 0.50 -4.32 -22.69
N ASP A 82 -0.36 -5.26 -23.11
CA ASP A 82 -0.66 -5.51 -24.52
C ASP A 82 -2.06 -5.00 -24.84
N ALA A 83 -2.20 -4.42 -26.02
CA ALA A 83 -3.44 -3.77 -26.46
C ALA A 83 -3.82 -4.22 -27.87
N GLU A 84 -5.13 -4.39 -28.08
CA GLU A 84 -5.73 -4.64 -29.37
C GLU A 84 -6.74 -3.53 -29.73
N VAL A 85 -7.01 -3.39 -31.00
CA VAL A 85 -8.05 -2.48 -31.53
C VAL A 85 -9.37 -3.24 -31.54
N ARG A 86 -10.43 -2.64 -31.00
CA ARG A 86 -11.80 -3.15 -31.09
C ARG A 86 -12.39 -2.87 -32.47
N GLU A 87 -13.51 -3.51 -32.78
CA GLU A 87 -14.27 -3.26 -34.03
C GLU A 87 -14.74 -1.81 -34.19
N ASP A 88 -14.97 -1.12 -33.06
CA ASP A 88 -15.36 0.31 -33.01
C ASP A 88 -14.16 1.28 -33.14
N GLY A 89 -12.94 0.78 -33.33
CA GLY A 89 -11.72 1.56 -33.42
C GLY A 89 -11.14 1.98 -32.06
N SER A 90 -11.80 1.68 -30.95
CA SER A 90 -11.26 1.91 -29.60
C SER A 90 -10.20 0.87 -29.24
N ARG A 91 -9.40 1.13 -28.19
CA ARG A 91 -8.39 0.20 -27.71
C ARG A 91 -8.92 -0.59 -26.52
N LYS A 92 -8.51 -1.86 -26.43
CA LYS A 92 -8.76 -2.73 -25.30
C LYS A 92 -7.44 -3.39 -24.86
N THR A 93 -7.25 -3.55 -23.58
CA THR A 93 -6.14 -4.36 -23.04
C THR A 93 -6.46 -5.85 -23.25
N THR A 94 -5.54 -6.57 -23.88
CA THR A 94 -5.55 -8.04 -23.92
C THR A 94 -4.78 -8.62 -22.76
N ARG A 95 -3.69 -7.94 -22.37
CA ARG A 95 -2.84 -8.30 -21.25
C ARG A 95 -2.56 -7.06 -20.40
N TYR A 96 -2.60 -7.23 -19.11
CA TYR A 96 -2.20 -6.20 -18.13
C TYR A 96 -1.61 -6.91 -16.91
N ASP A 97 -0.30 -6.96 -16.85
CA ASP A 97 0.42 -7.68 -15.79
C ASP A 97 1.19 -6.70 -14.91
N ILE A 98 1.22 -6.97 -13.62
CA ILE A 98 2.04 -6.26 -12.65
C ILE A 98 2.88 -7.27 -11.86
N ASP A 99 4.20 -7.12 -11.90
CA ASP A 99 5.09 -7.82 -10.98
C ASP A 99 5.12 -7.07 -9.63
N MET A 100 4.34 -7.58 -8.66
CA MET A 100 4.21 -6.95 -7.34
C MET A 100 5.52 -6.98 -6.54
N THR A 101 6.46 -7.87 -6.91
CA THR A 101 7.78 -7.94 -6.27
C THR A 101 8.75 -6.87 -6.78
N LYS A 102 8.52 -6.32 -7.99
CA LYS A 102 9.26 -5.17 -8.52
C LYS A 102 8.64 -3.85 -8.13
N CYS A 103 7.33 -3.83 -7.94
CA CYS A 103 6.58 -2.63 -7.63
C CYS A 103 7.07 -1.99 -6.32
N ILE A 104 7.28 -0.67 -6.33
CA ILE A 104 7.68 0.12 -5.16
C ILE A 104 6.52 0.91 -4.54
N TYR A 105 5.30 0.69 -5.00
CA TYR A 105 4.07 1.32 -4.49
C TYR A 105 4.15 2.85 -4.48
N CYS A 106 4.72 3.44 -5.53
CA CYS A 106 4.91 4.89 -5.66
C CYS A 106 3.64 5.66 -6.02
N GLY A 107 2.59 4.99 -6.53
CA GLY A 107 1.33 5.60 -6.93
C GLY A 107 1.35 6.31 -8.28
N PHE A 108 2.47 6.38 -8.99
CA PHE A 108 2.56 7.09 -10.27
C PHE A 108 1.63 6.52 -11.34
N CYS A 109 1.37 5.20 -11.30
CA CYS A 109 0.45 4.56 -12.23
C CYS A 109 -0.98 5.06 -12.08
N GLN A 110 -1.46 5.25 -10.84
CA GLN A 110 -2.80 5.80 -10.61
C GLN A 110 -2.88 7.31 -10.89
N GLU A 111 -1.81 8.06 -10.64
CA GLU A 111 -1.76 9.49 -10.96
C GLU A 111 -1.75 9.74 -12.48
N ALA A 112 -1.05 8.89 -13.25
CA ALA A 112 -0.98 9.00 -14.70
C ALA A 112 -2.24 8.49 -15.42
N CYS A 113 -3.13 7.79 -14.74
CA CYS A 113 -4.30 7.18 -15.36
C CYS A 113 -5.42 8.20 -15.60
N PRO A 114 -5.76 8.53 -16.87
CA PRO A 114 -6.75 9.57 -17.18
C PRO A 114 -8.20 9.17 -16.87
N VAL A 115 -8.43 7.89 -16.61
CA VAL A 115 -9.78 7.32 -16.38
C VAL A 115 -9.92 6.63 -15.02
N ASP A 116 -8.95 6.79 -14.12
CA ASP A 116 -8.89 6.12 -12.81
C ASP A 116 -9.16 4.61 -12.91
N ALA A 117 -8.56 3.97 -13.92
CA ALA A 117 -8.70 2.53 -14.13
C ALA A 117 -7.79 1.72 -13.21
N ILE A 118 -6.48 2.07 -13.16
CA ILE A 118 -5.54 1.47 -12.22
C ILE A 118 -5.48 2.32 -10.95
N VAL A 119 -5.61 1.67 -9.80
CA VAL A 119 -5.55 2.31 -8.47
C VAL A 119 -4.81 1.41 -7.49
N GLU A 120 -4.21 2.02 -6.48
CA GLU A 120 -3.69 1.33 -5.32
C GLU A 120 -4.78 1.30 -4.25
N GLY A 121 -5.25 0.10 -3.91
CA GLY A 121 -6.38 -0.12 -3.01
C GLY A 121 -6.00 -0.05 -1.53
N PRO A 122 -6.98 -0.21 -0.63
CA PRO A 122 -6.75 -0.16 0.81
C PRO A 122 -6.16 -1.46 1.37
N ASN A 123 -6.13 -2.55 0.59
CA ASN A 123 -5.65 -3.83 1.07
C ASN A 123 -4.12 -3.86 1.18
N PHE A 124 -3.62 -4.35 2.32
CA PHE A 124 -2.19 -4.60 2.55
C PHE A 124 -1.90 -6.05 2.97
N GLU A 125 -2.96 -6.87 3.13
CA GLU A 125 -2.86 -8.26 3.58
C GLU A 125 -2.89 -9.19 2.36
N PHE A 126 -1.85 -9.16 1.53
CA PHE A 126 -1.70 -9.98 0.33
C PHE A 126 -0.35 -10.71 0.26
N ALA A 127 0.20 -11.07 1.42
CA ALA A 127 1.37 -11.92 1.50
C ALA A 127 1.05 -13.32 0.96
N THR A 128 1.99 -13.89 0.22
CA THR A 128 1.88 -15.20 -0.42
C THR A 128 3.10 -16.05 -0.13
N GLU A 129 3.04 -17.35 -0.42
CA GLU A 129 4.15 -18.27 -0.19
C GLU A 129 5.14 -18.27 -1.35
N THR A 130 4.69 -17.98 -2.57
CA THR A 130 5.52 -18.03 -3.79
C THR A 130 5.54 -16.68 -4.50
N ARG A 131 6.61 -16.45 -5.28
CA ARG A 131 6.76 -15.22 -6.07
C ARG A 131 5.76 -15.17 -7.22
N GLU A 132 5.43 -16.31 -7.78
CA GLU A 132 4.53 -16.44 -8.92
C GLU A 132 3.13 -15.92 -8.59
N GLU A 133 2.67 -16.09 -7.37
CA GLU A 133 1.40 -15.58 -6.87
C GLU A 133 1.37 -14.04 -6.76
N LEU A 134 2.54 -13.41 -6.67
CA LEU A 134 2.72 -11.96 -6.68
C LEU A 134 2.92 -11.40 -8.11
N PHE A 135 2.80 -12.23 -9.11
CA PHE A 135 2.71 -11.81 -10.49
C PHE A 135 1.23 -11.68 -10.88
N TYR A 136 0.71 -10.45 -10.78
CA TYR A 136 -0.70 -10.20 -10.96
C TYR A 136 -1.05 -10.04 -12.43
N THR A 137 -1.96 -10.89 -12.90
CA THR A 137 -2.57 -10.80 -14.22
C THR A 137 -3.74 -9.83 -14.23
N LYS A 138 -4.21 -9.48 -15.42
CA LYS A 138 -5.38 -8.62 -15.64
C LYS A 138 -6.61 -9.11 -14.87
N GLU A 139 -6.87 -10.42 -14.88
CA GLU A 139 -8.01 -11.04 -14.21
C GLU A 139 -7.94 -10.82 -12.70
N LYS A 140 -6.76 -11.06 -12.11
CA LYS A 140 -6.52 -10.83 -10.68
C LYS A 140 -6.71 -9.37 -10.28
N LEU A 141 -6.23 -8.45 -11.10
CA LEU A 141 -6.37 -7.02 -10.87
C LEU A 141 -7.84 -6.55 -10.96
N LEU A 142 -8.62 -7.11 -11.89
CA LEU A 142 -10.05 -6.84 -12.01
C LEU A 142 -10.84 -7.44 -10.84
N GLU A 143 -10.51 -8.65 -10.40
CA GLU A 143 -11.09 -9.27 -9.21
C GLU A 143 -10.86 -8.40 -7.96
N ASN A 144 -9.65 -7.87 -7.79
CA ASN A 144 -9.35 -6.94 -6.72
C ASN A 144 -10.19 -5.64 -6.84
N GLY A 145 -10.35 -5.14 -8.06
CA GLY A 145 -11.22 -3.99 -8.34
C GLY A 145 -12.65 -4.22 -7.90
N ASP A 146 -13.22 -5.33 -8.32
CA ASP A 146 -14.61 -5.69 -7.98
C ASP A 146 -14.78 -5.88 -6.46
N LYS A 147 -13.80 -6.49 -5.79
CA LYS A 147 -13.80 -6.72 -4.35
C LYS A 147 -13.74 -5.42 -3.52
N TRP A 148 -12.92 -4.47 -3.94
CA TRP A 148 -12.61 -3.29 -3.15
C TRP A 148 -13.23 -1.99 -3.68
N GLU A 149 -14.07 -2.04 -4.73
CA GLU A 149 -14.62 -0.85 -5.41
C GLU A 149 -15.29 0.14 -4.45
N ASN A 150 -16.06 -0.34 -3.47
CA ASN A 150 -16.74 0.54 -2.51
C ASN A 150 -15.74 1.38 -1.70
N ALA A 151 -14.69 0.74 -1.16
CA ALA A 151 -13.67 1.43 -0.40
C ALA A 151 -12.80 2.34 -1.29
N ILE A 152 -12.46 1.88 -2.49
CA ILE A 152 -11.68 2.65 -3.48
C ILE A 152 -12.45 3.91 -3.88
N SER A 153 -13.74 3.79 -4.20
CA SER A 153 -14.57 4.93 -4.62
C SER A 153 -14.75 5.96 -3.50
N GLU A 154 -14.87 5.52 -2.25
CA GLU A 154 -14.91 6.39 -1.09
C GLU A 154 -13.57 7.13 -0.89
N ASN A 155 -12.46 6.41 -0.95
CA ASN A 155 -11.12 6.99 -0.84
C ASN A 155 -10.85 8.05 -1.92
N ILE A 156 -11.23 7.78 -3.17
CA ILE A 156 -11.08 8.74 -4.28
C ILE A 156 -11.89 10.01 -4.01
N LYS A 157 -13.13 9.89 -3.48
CA LYS A 157 -13.95 11.06 -3.12
C LYS A 157 -13.33 11.87 -1.99
N LEU A 158 -12.78 11.21 -0.98
CA LEU A 158 -12.10 11.86 0.14
C LEU A 158 -10.78 12.53 -0.26
N ASP A 159 -10.11 12.02 -1.29
CA ASP A 159 -8.86 12.57 -1.81
C ASP A 159 -9.08 13.69 -2.85
N ALA A 160 -10.23 13.74 -3.52
CA ALA A 160 -10.54 14.69 -4.58
C ALA A 160 -10.26 16.18 -4.26
N PRO A 161 -10.48 16.70 -3.03
CA PRO A 161 -10.17 18.08 -2.69
C PRO A 161 -8.68 18.43 -2.68
N TYR A 162 -7.81 17.42 -2.75
CA TYR A 162 -6.35 17.55 -2.64
C TYR A 162 -5.60 17.21 -3.95
N LYS A 163 -6.33 16.86 -5.01
CA LYS A 163 -5.81 16.60 -6.36
C LYS A 163 -5.85 17.83 -7.25
#